data_26dd736dd2dea297051f360143abe3d9
#
_entry.id   26dd736dd2dea297051f360143abe3d9
#
_cell.length_a   1.000
_cell.length_b   1.000
_cell.length_c   1.000
_cell.angle_alpha   90.00
_cell.angle_beta   90.00
_cell.angle_gamma   90.00
#
_symmetry.space_group_name_H-M   'P 1'
#
loop_
_entity.id
_entity.type
_entity.pdbx_description
1 polymer ?
#
loop_
_entity_poly.entity_id
_entity_poly.type
_entity_poly.pdbx_seq_one_letter_code
_entity_poly.pdbx_strand_id
1 'polypeptide(L)'
;MSLLLRRRSLMAMALALPLTARPVLAAPVTLKFRDLYRRGRELTPQAQALNGQIVTMTGYMAPPLKPEISFFVLTKLPMSTCPFCESEAQWPDDIVLALTETAVAPVRFTDLIRATGRFETGFQTDPDTGFLSYIRLRDTSYRKL
;
A
#
# COMPACT_ATOMS: atom_id res chain seq x y z
N MET A 1 20.64 -36.83 -72.70
CA MET A 1 20.47 -37.55 -71.42
C MET A 1 20.59 -36.50 -70.33
N SER A 2 19.45 -35.96 -69.82
CA SER A 2 19.38 -34.85 -68.94
C SER A 2 19.14 -35.35 -67.53
N LEU A 3 20.07 -35.09 -66.59
CA LEU A 3 19.91 -35.37 -65.18
C LEU A 3 19.31 -34.15 -64.48
N LEU A 4 18.05 -34.28 -64.09
CA LEU A 4 17.36 -33.26 -63.24
C LEU A 4 17.75 -33.41 -61.77
N LEU A 5 18.56 -32.49 -61.28
CA LEU A 5 18.82 -32.33 -59.81
C LEU A 5 17.60 -31.68 -59.15
N ARG A 6 16.86 -32.47 -58.39
CA ARG A 6 15.82 -31.96 -57.46
C ARG A 6 16.47 -31.35 -56.25
N ARG A 7 16.43 -30.02 -56.15
CA ARG A 7 16.76 -29.27 -54.90
C ARG A 7 15.59 -29.45 -53.91
N ARG A 8 15.81 -30.17 -52.82
CA ARG A 8 14.93 -30.24 -51.68
C ARG A 8 15.22 -29.04 -50.78
N SER A 9 14.33 -28.03 -50.80
CA SER A 9 14.32 -26.92 -49.84
C SER A 9 13.80 -27.43 -48.50
N LEU A 10 14.68 -27.53 -47.52
CA LEU A 10 14.30 -27.72 -46.11
C LEU A 10 13.89 -26.37 -45.55
N MET A 11 12.57 -26.14 -45.40
CA MET A 11 12.04 -25.04 -44.62
C MET A 11 12.25 -25.35 -43.14
N ALA A 12 13.21 -24.68 -42.52
CA ALA A 12 13.36 -24.66 -41.07
C ALA A 12 12.26 -23.78 -40.48
N MET A 13 11.26 -24.39 -39.89
CA MET A 13 10.18 -23.75 -39.15
C MET A 13 10.73 -23.36 -37.77
N ALA A 14 11.12 -22.10 -37.60
CA ALA A 14 11.55 -21.55 -36.32
C ALA A 14 10.33 -21.43 -35.41
N LEU A 15 10.24 -22.29 -34.41
CA LEU A 15 9.23 -22.24 -33.35
C LEU A 15 9.58 -21.08 -32.38
N ALA A 16 8.96 -19.93 -32.59
CA ALA A 16 9.07 -18.82 -31.69
C ALA A 16 8.24 -19.10 -30.40
N LEU A 17 8.91 -19.46 -29.31
CA LEU A 17 8.30 -19.58 -28.00
C LEU A 17 7.96 -18.17 -27.49
N PRO A 18 6.70 -17.89 -27.13
CA PRO A 18 6.37 -16.62 -26.49
C PRO A 18 7.03 -16.55 -25.11
N LEU A 19 7.93 -15.59 -24.93
CA LEU A 19 8.48 -15.23 -23.62
C LEU A 19 7.35 -14.61 -22.80
N THR A 20 6.67 -15.39 -21.97
CA THR A 20 5.71 -14.86 -21.00
C THR A 20 6.50 -14.17 -19.90
N ALA A 21 6.62 -12.84 -20.01
CA ALA A 21 7.15 -12.01 -18.94
C ALA A 21 6.22 -12.13 -17.73
N ARG A 22 6.64 -12.87 -16.70
CA ARG A 22 5.96 -12.87 -15.41
C ARG A 22 6.11 -11.48 -14.81
N PRO A 23 5.02 -10.85 -14.33
CA PRO A 23 5.15 -9.61 -13.61
C PRO A 23 5.99 -9.87 -12.34
N VAL A 24 7.17 -9.28 -12.28
CA VAL A 24 7.99 -9.26 -11.07
C VAL A 24 7.24 -8.35 -10.10
N LEU A 25 6.57 -8.93 -9.10
CA LEU A 25 6.06 -8.15 -7.99
C LEU A 25 7.26 -7.49 -7.31
N ALA A 26 7.39 -6.18 -7.50
CA ALA A 26 8.42 -5.40 -6.80
C ALA A 26 8.21 -5.55 -5.29
N ALA A 27 9.28 -5.78 -4.54
CA ALA A 27 9.22 -5.85 -3.10
C ALA A 27 8.66 -4.54 -2.53
N PRO A 28 7.83 -4.59 -1.46
CA PRO A 28 7.27 -3.40 -0.83
C PRO A 28 8.36 -2.42 -0.39
N VAL A 29 8.21 -1.15 -0.72
CA VAL A 29 9.14 -0.09 -0.31
C VAL A 29 8.85 0.29 1.14
N THR A 30 9.90 0.38 1.97
CA THR A 30 9.73 0.86 3.34
C THR A 30 9.59 2.38 3.36
N LEU A 31 8.47 2.87 3.89
CA LEU A 31 8.16 4.29 4.06
C LEU A 31 8.02 4.59 5.56
N LYS A 32 8.73 5.59 6.04
CA LYS A 32 8.67 6.00 7.45
C LYS A 32 7.82 7.25 7.60
N PHE A 33 7.18 7.44 8.75
CA PHE A 33 6.40 8.66 9.05
C PHE A 33 7.19 9.96 8.82
N ARG A 34 8.47 9.99 9.18
CA ARG A 34 9.34 11.16 8.97
C ARG A 34 9.58 11.52 7.50
N ASP A 35 9.35 10.56 6.60
CA ASP A 35 9.58 10.72 5.17
C ASP A 35 8.30 11.13 4.42
N LEU A 36 7.16 11.26 5.13
CA LEU A 36 5.88 11.67 4.53
C LEU A 36 5.83 13.16 4.23
N TYR A 37 6.25 13.99 5.17
CA TYR A 37 6.04 15.44 5.11
C TYR A 37 7.33 16.23 5.24
N ARG A 38 7.36 17.36 4.57
CA ARG A 38 8.31 18.46 4.78
C ARG A 38 7.79 19.44 5.85
N ARG A 39 8.60 20.46 6.15
CA ARG A 39 8.14 21.61 6.95
C ARG A 39 6.92 22.25 6.26
N GLY A 40 5.88 22.55 7.02
CA GLY A 40 4.64 23.12 6.49
C GLY A 40 3.60 22.09 6.00
N ARG A 41 3.78 20.79 6.29
CA ARG A 41 2.85 19.71 5.95
C ARG A 41 2.70 19.39 4.45
N GLU A 42 3.65 19.80 3.64
CA GLU A 42 3.72 19.37 2.25
C GLU A 42 4.30 17.98 2.15
N LEU A 43 3.72 17.14 1.28
CA LEU A 43 4.27 15.82 1.01
C LEU A 43 5.67 15.92 0.42
N THR A 44 6.55 15.03 0.87
CA THR A 44 7.88 14.91 0.26
C THR A 44 7.77 14.39 -1.18
N PRO A 45 8.74 14.70 -2.07
CA PRO A 45 8.78 14.10 -3.40
C PRO A 45 8.82 12.58 -3.36
N GLN A 46 9.44 11.99 -2.35
CA GLN A 46 9.47 10.54 -2.13
C GLN A 46 8.06 10.02 -1.86
N ALA A 47 7.31 10.63 -0.95
CA ALA A 47 5.93 10.23 -0.66
C ALA A 47 5.03 10.38 -1.90
N GLN A 48 5.17 11.47 -2.64
CA GLN A 48 4.41 11.68 -3.88
C GLN A 48 4.72 10.62 -4.94
N ALA A 49 5.99 10.25 -5.11
CA ALA A 49 6.41 9.23 -6.07
C ALA A 49 5.93 7.82 -5.72
N LEU A 50 5.64 7.54 -4.44
CA LEU A 50 5.14 6.26 -3.97
C LEU A 50 3.62 6.11 -4.07
N ASN A 51 2.90 7.17 -4.47
CA ASN A 51 1.45 7.11 -4.64
C ASN A 51 1.05 5.99 -5.63
N GLY A 52 0.15 5.10 -5.21
CA GLY A 52 -0.27 3.93 -5.97
C GLY A 52 0.64 2.69 -5.82
N GLN A 53 1.77 2.79 -5.14
CA GLN A 53 2.71 1.67 -4.93
C GLN A 53 2.46 0.94 -3.62
N ILE A 54 2.91 -0.31 -3.56
CA ILE A 54 2.88 -1.09 -2.32
C ILE A 54 4.02 -0.65 -1.42
N VAL A 55 3.67 -0.19 -0.23
CA VAL A 55 4.64 0.23 0.79
C VAL A 55 4.44 -0.52 2.09
N THR A 56 5.49 -0.54 2.89
CA THR A 56 5.47 -1.06 4.25
C THR A 56 5.78 0.08 5.22
N MET A 57 4.92 0.26 6.20
CA MET A 57 5.10 1.24 7.28
C MET A 57 5.10 0.53 8.64
N THR A 58 5.84 1.09 9.58
CA THR A 58 5.90 0.60 10.97
C THR A 58 5.38 1.69 11.89
N GLY A 59 4.51 1.31 12.83
CA GLY A 59 3.89 2.21 13.78
C GLY A 59 3.05 1.47 14.79
N TYR A 60 2.09 2.14 15.37
CA TYR A 60 1.19 1.61 16.40
C TYR A 60 -0.25 1.67 15.90
N MET A 61 -1.07 0.73 16.34
CA MET A 61 -2.51 0.73 16.04
C MET A 61 -3.24 1.56 17.10
N ALA A 62 -3.86 2.68 16.71
CA ALA A 62 -4.80 3.34 17.60
C ALA A 62 -5.99 2.40 17.89
N PRO A 63 -6.56 2.40 19.09
CA PRO A 63 -7.71 1.57 19.41
C PRO A 63 -8.85 1.77 18.41
N PRO A 64 -9.42 0.70 17.83
CA PRO A 64 -10.54 0.80 16.91
C PRO A 64 -11.78 1.40 17.62
N LEU A 65 -12.49 2.27 16.92
CA LEU A 65 -13.69 2.96 17.46
C LEU A 65 -14.89 2.04 17.70
N LYS A 66 -14.99 0.98 16.93
CA LYS A 66 -16.11 0.04 16.94
C LYS A 66 -15.60 -1.36 16.69
N PRO A 67 -16.27 -2.40 17.22
CA PRO A 67 -16.03 -3.77 16.80
C PRO A 67 -16.38 -3.94 15.29
N GLU A 68 -15.75 -4.90 14.64
CA GLU A 68 -16.00 -5.27 13.23
C GLU A 68 -15.71 -4.18 12.18
N ILE A 69 -14.88 -3.20 12.52
CA ILE A 69 -14.44 -2.17 11.58
C ILE A 69 -13.34 -2.71 10.65
N SER A 70 -13.40 -2.36 9.37
CA SER A 70 -12.43 -2.77 8.34
C SER A 70 -11.34 -1.73 8.08
N PHE A 71 -11.01 -0.94 9.08
CA PHE A 71 -9.88 -0.02 9.05
C PHE A 71 -9.32 0.25 10.44
N PHE A 72 -8.10 0.74 10.49
CA PHE A 72 -7.50 1.28 11.71
C PHE A 72 -6.63 2.49 11.39
N VAL A 73 -6.30 3.25 12.40
CA VAL A 73 -5.36 4.36 12.29
C VAL A 73 -3.98 3.87 12.73
N LEU A 74 -3.04 3.89 11.80
CA LEU A 74 -1.62 3.65 12.08
C LEU A 74 -1.01 4.97 12.56
N THR A 75 -0.38 4.96 13.73
CA THR A 75 0.17 6.16 14.38
C THR A 75 1.68 6.05 14.54
N LYS A 76 2.35 7.20 14.51
CA LYS A 76 3.80 7.28 14.71
C LYS A 76 4.20 6.95 16.15
N LEU A 77 3.37 7.36 17.11
CA LEU A 77 3.55 7.15 18.55
C LEU A 77 2.37 6.39 19.13
N PRO A 78 2.56 5.64 20.24
CA PRO A 78 1.46 4.97 20.90
C PRO A 78 0.38 5.96 21.35
N MET A 79 -0.88 5.69 20.99
CA MET A 79 -2.04 6.50 21.38
C MET A 79 -3.09 5.61 22.03
N SER A 80 -3.55 5.98 23.21
CA SER A 80 -4.62 5.25 23.94
C SER A 80 -6.03 5.65 23.51
N THR A 81 -6.16 6.73 22.74
CA THR A 81 -7.42 7.26 22.21
C THR A 81 -7.34 7.41 20.70
N CYS A 82 -8.50 7.36 20.04
CA CYS A 82 -8.55 7.60 18.60
C CYS A 82 -8.30 9.09 18.30
N PRO A 83 -7.33 9.44 17.44
CA PRO A 83 -6.99 10.83 17.14
C PRO A 83 -8.10 11.62 16.41
N PHE A 84 -9.15 10.95 15.96
CA PHE A 84 -10.27 11.54 15.20
C PHE A 84 -11.56 11.69 16.00
N CYS A 85 -11.56 11.32 17.29
CA CYS A 85 -12.78 11.34 18.07
C CYS A 85 -13.19 12.74 18.55
N GLU A 86 -12.32 13.75 18.44
CA GLU A 86 -12.52 15.03 19.09
C GLU A 86 -12.68 16.24 18.16
N SER A 87 -12.35 16.15 16.87
CA SER A 87 -12.59 17.29 15.96
C SER A 87 -12.51 16.93 14.48
N GLU A 88 -13.29 17.61 13.65
CA GLU A 88 -13.12 17.74 12.21
C GLU A 88 -11.82 18.48 11.83
N ALA A 89 -10.89 18.58 12.74
CA ALA A 89 -9.65 19.30 12.60
C ALA A 89 -8.74 18.62 11.58
N GLN A 90 -7.92 19.44 10.98
CA GLN A 90 -6.89 19.14 9.98
C GLN A 90 -6.22 17.78 10.19
N TRP A 91 -6.09 17.01 9.11
CA TRP A 91 -5.38 15.73 9.10
C TRP A 91 -4.00 15.84 9.79
N PRO A 92 -3.72 15.07 10.87
CA PRO A 92 -2.42 15.09 11.53
C PRO A 92 -1.32 14.52 10.64
N ASP A 93 -0.08 14.93 10.84
CA ASP A 93 1.09 14.49 10.08
C ASP A 93 1.72 13.19 10.61
N ASP A 94 1.22 12.66 11.70
CA ASP A 94 1.73 11.49 12.42
C ASP A 94 0.78 10.27 12.34
N ILE A 95 -0.19 10.30 11.44
CA ILE A 95 -1.16 9.23 11.25
C ILE A 95 -1.33 8.83 9.79
N VAL A 96 -1.70 7.57 9.58
CA VAL A 96 -2.07 6.98 8.28
C VAL A 96 -3.30 6.12 8.47
N LEU A 97 -4.32 6.28 7.61
CA LEU A 97 -5.48 5.39 7.61
C LEU A 97 -5.12 4.09 6.93
N ALA A 98 -5.33 2.96 7.58
CA ALA A 98 -5.09 1.63 7.04
C ALA A 98 -6.42 0.91 6.82
N LEU A 99 -6.80 0.73 5.56
CA LEU A 99 -8.03 0.04 5.13
C LEU A 99 -7.72 -1.43 4.89
N THR A 100 -8.50 -2.31 5.49
CA THR A 100 -8.37 -3.77 5.40
C THR A 100 -9.57 -4.38 4.66
N GLU A 101 -9.40 -5.53 4.05
CA GLU A 101 -10.51 -6.25 3.41
C GLU A 101 -11.45 -6.92 4.43
N THR A 102 -10.93 -7.23 5.61
CA THR A 102 -11.66 -7.91 6.68
C THR A 102 -11.66 -7.08 7.94
N ALA A 103 -12.53 -7.44 8.88
CA ALA A 103 -12.56 -6.80 10.19
C ALA A 103 -11.19 -6.83 10.88
N VAL A 104 -10.81 -5.73 11.49
CA VAL A 104 -9.53 -5.56 12.17
C VAL A 104 -9.50 -6.36 13.47
N ALA A 105 -8.51 -7.23 13.63
CA ALA A 105 -8.17 -7.83 14.91
C ALA A 105 -7.35 -6.83 15.73
N PRO A 106 -7.89 -6.28 16.84
CA PRO A 106 -7.20 -5.24 17.59
C PRO A 106 -5.85 -5.72 18.15
N VAL A 107 -4.84 -4.88 18.01
CA VAL A 107 -3.53 -5.05 18.65
C VAL A 107 -3.41 -3.98 19.74
N ARG A 108 -2.74 -4.30 20.85
CA ARG A 108 -2.55 -3.30 21.91
C ARG A 108 -1.84 -2.07 21.35
N PHE A 109 -2.32 -0.89 21.68
CA PHE A 109 -1.78 0.38 21.18
C PHE A 109 -0.30 0.63 21.52
N THR A 110 0.25 -0.13 22.48
CA THR A 110 1.67 -0.11 22.87
C THR A 110 2.54 -1.08 22.06
N ASP A 111 1.93 -1.96 21.28
CA ASP A 111 2.64 -2.96 20.49
C ASP A 111 2.95 -2.41 19.10
N LEU A 112 4.22 -2.51 18.71
CA LEU A 112 4.67 -2.10 17.39
C LEU A 112 4.15 -3.08 16.33
N ILE A 113 3.59 -2.54 15.27
CA ILE A 113 3.09 -3.32 14.13
C ILE A 113 3.76 -2.87 12.82
N ARG A 114 3.77 -3.79 11.89
CA ARG A 114 4.14 -3.53 10.49
C ARG A 114 2.89 -3.66 9.64
N ALA A 115 2.55 -2.61 8.92
CA ALA A 115 1.44 -2.57 7.97
C ALA A 115 1.99 -2.45 6.54
N THR A 116 1.43 -3.22 5.62
CA THR A 116 1.79 -3.23 4.20
C THR A 116 0.53 -3.08 3.38
N GLY A 117 0.51 -2.13 2.47
CA GLY A 117 -0.64 -1.86 1.62
C GLY A 117 -0.31 -0.90 0.49
N ARG A 118 -1.29 -0.62 -0.36
CA ARG A 118 -1.17 0.35 -1.44
C ARG A 118 -1.25 1.75 -0.88
N PHE A 119 -0.18 2.51 -1.05
CA PHE A 119 -0.08 3.88 -0.57
C PHE A 119 -0.85 4.84 -1.46
N GLU A 120 -1.72 5.63 -0.87
CA GLU A 120 -2.48 6.65 -1.56
C GLU A 120 -2.45 7.97 -0.81
N THR A 121 -2.39 9.06 -1.57
CA THR A 121 -2.39 10.44 -1.07
C THR A 121 -3.55 11.24 -1.65
N GLY A 122 -3.92 12.29 -0.96
CA GLY A 122 -5.03 13.17 -1.35
C GLY A 122 -6.28 12.97 -0.49
N PHE A 123 -7.03 14.03 -0.27
CA PHE A 123 -8.26 13.97 0.53
C PHE A 123 -9.29 13.07 -0.12
N GLN A 124 -9.81 12.14 0.66
CA GLN A 124 -10.89 11.25 0.26
C GLN A 124 -11.77 10.93 1.47
N THR A 125 -13.07 10.99 1.27
CA THR A 125 -14.05 10.49 2.22
C THR A 125 -14.43 9.07 1.84
N ASP A 126 -14.29 8.16 2.81
CA ASP A 126 -14.72 6.78 2.62
C ASP A 126 -16.26 6.73 2.57
N PRO A 127 -16.88 6.16 1.52
CA PRO A 127 -18.33 6.18 1.34
C PRO A 127 -19.09 5.34 2.38
N ASP A 128 -18.45 4.31 2.94
CA ASP A 128 -19.09 3.38 3.86
C ASP A 128 -19.04 3.89 5.30
N THR A 129 -17.97 4.57 5.66
CA THR A 129 -17.71 5.02 7.03
C THR A 129 -17.86 6.53 7.23
N GLY A 130 -17.87 7.32 6.14
CA GLY A 130 -17.83 8.78 6.17
C GLY A 130 -16.49 9.36 6.62
N PHE A 131 -15.46 8.53 6.75
CA PHE A 131 -14.18 8.93 7.30
C PHE A 131 -13.33 9.68 6.27
N LEU A 132 -12.94 10.91 6.60
CA LEU A 132 -12.04 11.71 5.76
C LEU A 132 -10.58 11.30 6.02
N SER A 133 -9.83 10.99 4.97
CA SER A 133 -8.40 10.70 5.05
C SER A 133 -7.61 11.48 4.01
N TYR A 134 -6.36 11.81 4.34
CA TYR A 134 -5.40 12.42 3.41
C TYR A 134 -4.32 11.44 2.97
N ILE A 135 -3.81 10.63 3.87
CA ILE A 135 -2.86 9.55 3.62
C ILE A 135 -3.49 8.22 4.05
N ARG A 136 -3.44 7.23 3.17
CA ARG A 136 -3.98 5.90 3.47
C ARG A 136 -3.18 4.78 2.85
N LEU A 137 -3.33 3.61 3.43
CA LEU A 137 -2.94 2.32 2.86
C LEU A 137 -4.22 1.57 2.52
N ARG A 138 -4.35 1.09 1.28
CA ARG A 138 -5.45 0.20 0.87
C ARG A 138 -4.99 -1.25 0.83
N ASP A 139 -5.96 -2.15 0.93
CA ASP A 139 -5.73 -3.59 0.90
C ASP A 139 -4.63 -3.96 1.90
N THR A 140 -4.75 -3.40 3.11
CA THR A 140 -3.69 -3.46 4.12
C THR A 140 -3.66 -4.79 4.82
N SER A 141 -2.49 -5.40 4.85
CA SER A 141 -2.13 -6.47 5.77
C SER A 141 -1.25 -5.92 6.89
N TYR A 142 -1.36 -6.48 8.08
CA TYR A 142 -0.55 -6.04 9.22
C TYR A 142 -0.17 -7.21 10.11
N ARG A 143 0.93 -7.04 10.84
CA ARG A 143 1.40 -8.01 11.82
C ARG A 143 2.13 -7.31 12.97
N LYS A 144 2.07 -7.88 14.14
CA LYS A 144 2.87 -7.46 15.30
C LYS A 144 4.35 -7.77 15.06
N LEU A 145 5.24 -6.90 15.52
CA LEU A 145 6.69 -7.06 15.51
C LEU A 145 7.22 -7.63 16.80
#